data_ba12b8bacc7c58de9fafb45141a65426
#
_entry.id   ba12b8bacc7c58de9fafb45141a65426
#
_cell.length_a   1.000
_cell.length_b   1.000
_cell.length_c   1.000
_cell.angle_alpha   90.00
_cell.angle_beta   90.00
_cell.angle_gamma   90.00
#
_symmetry.space_group_name_H-M   'P 1'
#
loop_
_entity.id
_entity.type
_entity.pdbx_description
1 polymer ?
#
loop_
_entity_poly.entity_id
_entity_poly.type
_entity_poly.pdbx_seq_one_letter_code
_entity_poly.pdbx_strand_id
1 'polypeptide(L)'
;MGQMTNEWCGWREATERALYGPDNGFYTRPGGPGPAGHFRTSVHVSPLYAGAVATLLCRVDAALGHPDELALVDVGAGRGELLTGVLAALPAEVSARVRPYAVERAARPQGLDPRIDWRGELPAPGSVSGLLFANEWLDNVPVEVVETDDDGVPRRVLVRADGTERLGEPVDGADAEWLRRWWTPPLAPDTTGGGSPGLRAEIGRPRDEAWARAVRTLRAGLAVAADYAHERGDRPLFGTLTGFRDGREVRPVPDGSCDITAHVALDACAGPSAERLTQRAALHALGVDGRRPPLTLAATDPSGYVRALGAAGSAAELTDPAGLGGFGWLLEPVGGACAGLLGAGGA
;
A
#
# COMPACT_ATOMS: atom_id res chain seq x y z
N MET A 1 -30.70 -9.36 -9.32
CA MET A 1 -30.63 -7.87 -9.26
C MET A 1 -31.02 -7.49 -7.84
N GLY A 2 -30.04 -7.44 -6.92
CA GLY A 2 -30.24 -6.90 -5.56
C GLY A 2 -30.58 -5.42 -5.67
N GLN A 3 -31.62 -4.99 -4.98
CA GLN A 3 -31.96 -3.58 -4.87
C GLN A 3 -30.73 -2.86 -4.26
N MET A 4 -30.07 -2.04 -5.05
CA MET A 4 -29.12 -1.06 -4.54
C MET A 4 -29.90 -0.15 -3.61
N THR A 5 -29.69 -0.26 -2.31
CA THR A 5 -30.35 0.58 -1.32
C THR A 5 -29.94 2.02 -1.58
N ASN A 6 -30.91 2.87 -1.90
CA ASN A 6 -30.71 4.31 -2.12
C ASN A 6 -30.53 5.04 -0.76
N GLU A 7 -29.96 4.35 0.22
CA GLU A 7 -29.71 4.82 1.56
C GLU A 7 -28.39 5.59 1.63
N TRP A 8 -28.36 6.60 2.48
CA TRP A 8 -27.17 7.35 2.78
C TRP A 8 -26.32 6.59 3.79
N CYS A 9 -25.04 6.39 3.50
CA CYS A 9 -24.07 5.83 4.45
C CYS A 9 -22.72 6.57 4.36
N GLY A 10 -21.85 6.37 5.33
CA GLY A 10 -20.49 6.93 5.28
C GLY A 10 -19.65 6.27 4.18
N TRP A 11 -18.61 6.96 3.73
CA TRP A 11 -17.70 6.45 2.70
C TRP A 11 -17.02 5.14 3.12
N ARG A 12 -16.69 4.97 4.39
CA ARG A 12 -16.09 3.73 4.88
C ARG A 12 -16.97 2.51 4.60
N GLU A 13 -18.24 2.60 4.96
CA GLU A 13 -19.21 1.52 4.74
C GLU A 13 -19.47 1.31 3.23
N ALA A 14 -19.61 2.41 2.49
CA ALA A 14 -19.84 2.36 1.05
C ALA A 14 -18.67 1.70 0.32
N THR A 15 -17.43 2.07 0.66
CA THR A 15 -16.20 1.50 0.08
C THR A 15 -16.05 0.03 0.46
N GLU A 16 -16.28 -0.35 1.73
CA GLU A 16 -16.22 -1.77 2.14
C GLU A 16 -17.16 -2.64 1.31
N ARG A 17 -18.39 -2.18 1.07
CA ARG A 17 -19.35 -2.89 0.23
C ARG A 17 -18.93 -2.93 -1.24
N ALA A 18 -18.46 -1.81 -1.77
CA ALA A 18 -18.06 -1.68 -3.18
C ALA A 18 -16.81 -2.51 -3.52
N LEU A 19 -15.83 -2.56 -2.63
CA LEU A 19 -14.59 -3.30 -2.86
C LEU A 19 -14.70 -4.78 -2.47
N TYR A 20 -15.37 -5.08 -1.37
CA TYR A 20 -15.30 -6.40 -0.73
C TYR A 20 -16.65 -7.08 -0.50
N GLY A 21 -17.74 -6.49 -0.97
CA GLY A 21 -19.07 -7.09 -0.84
C GLY A 21 -19.16 -8.48 -1.48
N PRO A 22 -19.92 -9.43 -0.91
CA PRO A 22 -19.94 -10.82 -1.35
C PRO A 22 -20.48 -11.02 -2.77
N ASP A 23 -21.42 -10.16 -3.23
CA ASP A 23 -22.09 -10.35 -4.51
C ASP A 23 -21.38 -9.66 -5.69
N ASN A 24 -20.92 -8.42 -5.50
CA ASN A 24 -20.39 -7.55 -6.55
C ASN A 24 -19.13 -6.78 -6.14
N GLY A 25 -18.44 -7.20 -5.07
CA GLY A 25 -17.23 -6.54 -4.62
C GLY A 25 -16.17 -6.51 -5.72
N PHE A 26 -15.59 -5.34 -5.95
CA PHE A 26 -14.60 -5.14 -7.02
C PHE A 26 -13.48 -6.18 -6.98
N TYR A 27 -12.95 -6.48 -5.79
CA TYR A 27 -11.87 -7.44 -5.59
C TYR A 27 -12.33 -8.89 -5.36
N THR A 28 -13.57 -9.09 -4.90
CA THR A 28 -14.07 -10.42 -4.49
C THR A 28 -14.88 -11.13 -5.55
N ARG A 29 -15.35 -10.44 -6.60
CA ARG A 29 -16.17 -11.03 -7.67
C ARG A 29 -15.40 -12.10 -8.46
N PRO A 30 -16.01 -13.27 -8.74
CA PRO A 30 -15.40 -14.31 -9.56
C PRO A 30 -15.04 -13.80 -10.96
N GLY A 31 -13.81 -14.09 -11.43
CA GLY A 31 -13.37 -13.71 -12.77
C GLY A 31 -13.08 -12.23 -12.97
N GLY A 32 -13.07 -11.44 -11.91
CA GLY A 32 -12.64 -10.03 -11.96
C GLY A 32 -11.20 -9.93 -12.48
N PRO A 33 -10.84 -8.81 -13.16
CA PRO A 33 -9.52 -8.65 -13.77
C PRO A 33 -8.38 -8.59 -12.75
N GLY A 34 -8.70 -8.41 -11.47
CA GLY A 34 -7.73 -8.19 -10.40
C GLY A 34 -7.00 -6.84 -10.56
N PRO A 35 -6.06 -6.51 -9.66
CA PRO A 35 -5.32 -5.24 -9.72
C PRO A 35 -4.62 -5.03 -11.08
N ALA A 36 -4.02 -6.07 -11.65
CA ALA A 36 -3.30 -6.02 -12.93
C ALA A 36 -4.14 -5.56 -14.13
N GLY A 37 -5.45 -5.69 -14.08
CA GLY A 37 -6.35 -5.25 -15.15
C GLY A 37 -6.72 -3.78 -15.10
N HIS A 38 -6.46 -3.11 -13.97
CA HIS A 38 -6.89 -1.73 -13.72
C HIS A 38 -5.75 -0.78 -13.41
N PHE A 39 -4.62 -1.30 -12.91
CA PHE A 39 -3.46 -0.51 -12.51
C PHE A 39 -2.16 -1.13 -12.98
N ARG A 40 -1.18 -0.26 -13.20
CA ARG A 40 0.21 -0.65 -13.32
C ARG A 40 0.89 -0.46 -11.96
N THR A 41 0.69 -1.44 -11.07
CA THR A 41 1.34 -1.45 -9.75
C THR A 41 2.83 -1.74 -9.86
N SER A 42 3.61 -1.39 -8.85
CA SER A 42 5.07 -1.62 -8.81
C SER A 42 5.44 -3.08 -9.13
N VAL A 43 4.64 -4.04 -8.66
CA VAL A 43 4.83 -5.48 -8.87
C VAL A 43 4.71 -5.88 -10.35
N HIS A 44 3.85 -5.18 -11.11
CA HIS A 44 3.58 -5.50 -12.52
C HIS A 44 4.52 -4.81 -13.52
N VAL A 45 5.29 -3.82 -13.08
CA VAL A 45 6.23 -3.10 -13.96
C VAL A 45 7.37 -4.00 -14.40
N SER A 46 7.98 -4.72 -13.45
CA SER A 46 9.17 -5.53 -13.73
C SER A 46 9.50 -6.50 -12.60
N PRO A 47 10.13 -7.65 -12.91
CA PRO A 47 10.73 -8.53 -11.91
C PRO A 47 11.75 -7.85 -10.99
N LEU A 48 12.26 -6.68 -11.35
CA LEU A 48 13.20 -5.91 -10.52
C LEU A 48 12.61 -5.54 -9.15
N TYR A 49 11.31 -5.24 -9.09
CA TYR A 49 10.63 -4.93 -7.82
C TYR A 49 10.63 -6.13 -6.88
N ALA A 50 10.20 -7.29 -7.36
CA ALA A 50 10.23 -8.53 -6.59
C ALA A 50 11.67 -8.93 -6.22
N GLY A 51 12.65 -8.71 -7.10
CA GLY A 51 14.07 -8.91 -6.83
C GLY A 51 14.60 -8.02 -5.71
N ALA A 52 14.15 -6.76 -5.66
CA ALA A 52 14.48 -5.85 -4.56
C ALA A 52 13.89 -6.33 -3.23
N VAL A 53 12.63 -6.77 -3.21
CA VAL A 53 12.00 -7.34 -2.01
C VAL A 53 12.70 -8.65 -1.60
N ALA A 54 13.15 -9.49 -2.55
CA ALA A 54 13.96 -10.67 -2.26
C ALA A 54 15.30 -10.29 -1.59
N THR A 55 15.95 -9.23 -2.10
CA THR A 55 17.17 -8.68 -1.48
C THR A 55 16.92 -8.20 -0.06
N LEU A 56 15.79 -7.51 0.18
CA LEU A 56 15.39 -7.08 1.52
C LEU A 56 15.15 -8.28 2.45
N LEU A 57 14.47 -9.33 1.96
CA LEU A 57 14.27 -10.56 2.73
C LEU A 57 15.58 -11.23 3.11
N CYS A 58 16.58 -11.26 2.20
CA CYS A 58 17.92 -11.76 2.52
C CYS A 58 18.62 -10.91 3.59
N ARG A 59 18.44 -9.58 3.60
CA ARG A 59 18.97 -8.72 4.67
C ARG A 59 18.28 -8.99 6.01
N VAL A 60 16.97 -9.21 6.01
CA VAL A 60 16.21 -9.60 7.20
C VAL A 60 16.67 -10.96 7.71
N ASP A 61 16.88 -11.94 6.82
CA ASP A 61 17.41 -13.26 7.15
C ASP A 61 18.77 -13.17 7.88
N ALA A 62 19.69 -12.40 7.32
CA ALA A 62 21.00 -12.18 7.93
C ALA A 62 20.91 -11.47 9.30
N ALA A 63 20.06 -10.44 9.40
CA ALA A 63 19.86 -9.70 10.64
C ALA A 63 19.23 -10.56 11.75
N LEU A 64 18.42 -11.55 11.38
CA LEU A 64 17.82 -12.52 12.30
C LEU A 64 18.75 -13.72 12.61
N GLY A 65 19.97 -13.77 12.04
CA GLY A 65 20.93 -14.83 12.26
C GLY A 65 20.59 -16.14 11.54
N HIS A 66 19.98 -16.06 10.35
CA HIS A 66 19.63 -17.20 9.48
C HIS A 66 18.75 -18.25 10.16
N PRO A 67 17.52 -17.90 10.61
CA PRO A 67 16.64 -18.84 11.30
C PRO A 67 16.26 -20.03 10.40
N ASP A 68 15.94 -21.18 11.01
CA ASP A 68 15.49 -22.39 10.30
C ASP A 68 14.20 -22.18 9.52
N GLU A 69 13.34 -21.29 9.98
CA GLU A 69 12.13 -20.83 9.27
C GLU A 69 12.10 -19.32 9.19
N LEU A 70 11.98 -18.82 7.95
CA LEU A 70 11.92 -17.39 7.64
C LEU A 70 10.56 -17.10 7.00
N ALA A 71 9.72 -16.30 7.67
CA ALA A 71 8.43 -15.93 7.13
C ALA A 71 8.57 -14.84 6.05
N LEU A 72 7.80 -14.97 4.96
CA LEU A 72 7.49 -13.90 4.03
C LEU A 72 5.97 -13.77 3.99
N VAL A 73 5.45 -12.69 4.57
CA VAL A 73 4.00 -12.41 4.64
C VAL A 73 3.67 -11.30 3.66
N ASP A 74 2.86 -11.58 2.65
CA ASP A 74 2.35 -10.62 1.67
C ASP A 74 0.91 -10.27 2.02
N VAL A 75 0.65 -9.00 2.38
CA VAL A 75 -0.67 -8.52 2.82
C VAL A 75 -1.32 -7.74 1.70
N GLY A 76 -2.53 -8.14 1.29
CA GLY A 76 -3.13 -7.70 0.05
C GLY A 76 -2.47 -8.37 -1.15
N ALA A 77 -2.28 -9.70 -1.08
CA ALA A 77 -1.44 -10.44 -2.00
C ALA A 77 -1.94 -10.49 -3.47
N GLY A 78 -3.12 -9.95 -3.77
CA GLY A 78 -3.70 -9.92 -5.10
C GLY A 78 -3.84 -11.31 -5.72
N ARG A 79 -3.02 -11.65 -6.70
CA ARG A 79 -2.93 -12.98 -7.27
C ARG A 79 -1.65 -13.73 -6.89
N GLY A 80 -0.88 -13.20 -5.94
CA GLY A 80 0.39 -13.77 -5.48
C GLY A 80 1.57 -13.44 -6.37
N GLU A 81 1.48 -12.36 -7.16
CA GLU A 81 2.52 -11.94 -8.09
C GLU A 81 3.83 -11.59 -7.36
N LEU A 82 3.73 -10.82 -6.26
CA LEU A 82 4.91 -10.45 -5.46
C LEU A 82 5.58 -11.70 -4.89
N LEU A 83 4.82 -12.56 -4.22
CA LEU A 83 5.37 -13.81 -3.65
C LEU A 83 6.03 -14.68 -4.72
N THR A 84 5.37 -14.86 -5.87
CA THR A 84 5.91 -15.66 -6.99
C THR A 84 7.23 -15.07 -7.48
N GLY A 85 7.29 -13.75 -7.67
CA GLY A 85 8.51 -13.07 -8.12
C GLY A 85 9.64 -13.14 -7.08
N VAL A 86 9.33 -12.92 -5.80
CA VAL A 86 10.32 -13.01 -4.71
C VAL A 86 10.88 -14.42 -4.61
N LEU A 87 10.03 -15.45 -4.57
CA LEU A 87 10.47 -16.85 -4.48
C LEU A 87 11.37 -17.25 -5.65
N ALA A 88 11.10 -16.74 -6.85
CA ALA A 88 11.93 -16.98 -8.02
C ALA A 88 13.28 -16.27 -7.99
N ALA A 89 13.39 -15.16 -7.26
CA ALA A 89 14.61 -14.34 -7.16
C ALA A 89 15.53 -14.73 -5.98
N LEU A 90 15.03 -15.53 -5.02
CA LEU A 90 15.78 -15.90 -3.83
C LEU A 90 16.89 -16.91 -4.13
N PRO A 91 18.07 -16.80 -3.44
CA PRO A 91 19.05 -17.87 -3.39
C PRO A 91 18.45 -19.18 -2.86
N ALA A 92 18.91 -20.32 -3.37
CA ALA A 92 18.32 -21.62 -3.06
C ALA A 92 18.32 -21.95 -1.54
N GLU A 93 19.39 -21.61 -0.84
CA GLU A 93 19.56 -21.79 0.61
C GLU A 93 18.56 -20.97 1.44
N VAL A 94 18.23 -19.75 1.00
CA VAL A 94 17.22 -18.92 1.65
C VAL A 94 15.83 -19.44 1.29
N SER A 95 15.57 -19.69 0.01
CA SER A 95 14.29 -20.21 -0.49
C SER A 95 13.82 -21.50 0.18
N ALA A 96 14.77 -22.37 0.57
CA ALA A 96 14.47 -23.63 1.28
C ALA A 96 13.87 -23.39 2.68
N ARG A 97 14.21 -22.29 3.33
CA ARG A 97 13.76 -21.94 4.69
C ARG A 97 12.54 -21.01 4.70
N VAL A 98 12.22 -20.39 3.54
CA VAL A 98 11.11 -19.43 3.47
C VAL A 98 9.76 -20.14 3.63
N ARG A 99 8.92 -19.54 4.46
CA ARG A 99 7.50 -19.88 4.64
C ARG A 99 6.66 -18.71 4.10
N PRO A 100 6.16 -18.81 2.86
CA PRO A 100 5.41 -17.75 2.22
C PRO A 100 3.93 -17.80 2.63
N TYR A 101 3.41 -16.68 3.09
CA TYR A 101 2.02 -16.45 3.47
C TYR A 101 1.42 -15.38 2.55
N ALA A 102 0.33 -15.70 1.88
CA ALA A 102 -0.50 -14.74 1.16
C ALA A 102 -1.73 -14.41 2.01
N VAL A 103 -1.90 -13.17 2.40
CA VAL A 103 -3.10 -12.70 3.10
C VAL A 103 -3.96 -11.93 2.10
N GLU A 104 -5.07 -12.55 1.68
CA GLU A 104 -5.92 -12.02 0.62
C GLU A 104 -7.38 -12.47 0.81
N ARG A 105 -8.33 -11.56 0.61
CA ARG A 105 -9.77 -11.85 0.71
C ARG A 105 -10.31 -12.61 -0.49
N ALA A 106 -9.70 -12.43 -1.67
CA ALA A 106 -10.06 -13.17 -2.87
C ALA A 106 -9.62 -14.63 -2.80
N ALA A 107 -10.28 -15.48 -3.58
CA ALA A 107 -9.96 -16.89 -3.65
C ALA A 107 -8.54 -17.14 -4.21
N ARG A 108 -7.85 -18.16 -3.69
CA ARG A 108 -6.53 -18.56 -4.16
C ARG A 108 -6.55 -18.83 -5.68
N PRO A 109 -5.67 -18.18 -6.47
CA PRO A 109 -5.51 -18.47 -7.88
C PRO A 109 -4.97 -19.88 -8.14
N GLN A 110 -5.29 -20.41 -9.31
CA GLN A 110 -4.70 -21.69 -9.76
C GLN A 110 -3.24 -21.49 -10.18
N GLY A 111 -2.42 -22.55 -10.02
CA GLY A 111 -1.05 -22.57 -10.52
C GLY A 111 0.00 -21.90 -9.63
N LEU A 112 -0.38 -21.36 -8.48
CA LEU A 112 0.59 -20.83 -7.51
C LEU A 112 1.44 -21.94 -6.89
N ASP A 113 2.67 -21.59 -6.51
CA ASP A 113 3.56 -22.47 -5.74
C ASP A 113 2.82 -23.09 -4.56
N PRO A 114 2.79 -24.43 -4.43
CA PRO A 114 2.06 -25.11 -3.36
C PRO A 114 2.53 -24.75 -1.94
N ARG A 115 3.74 -24.23 -1.78
CA ARG A 115 4.25 -23.75 -0.50
C ARG A 115 3.56 -22.50 0.01
N ILE A 116 2.94 -21.70 -0.88
CA ILE A 116 2.24 -20.47 -0.47
C ILE A 116 1.01 -20.83 0.35
N ASP A 117 1.02 -20.47 1.63
CA ASP A 117 -0.13 -20.58 2.53
C ASP A 117 -1.07 -19.39 2.29
N TRP A 118 -2.19 -19.66 1.59
CA TRP A 118 -3.19 -18.66 1.23
C TRP A 118 -4.22 -18.50 2.32
N ARG A 119 -4.38 -17.31 2.86
CA ARG A 119 -5.23 -17.04 4.02
C ARG A 119 -6.12 -15.82 3.80
N GLY A 120 -7.35 -15.84 4.33
CA GLY A 120 -8.24 -14.68 4.41
C GLY A 120 -7.89 -13.72 5.57
N GLU A 121 -7.02 -14.16 6.50
CA GLU A 121 -6.70 -13.43 7.72
C GLU A 121 -5.19 -13.44 8.00
N LEU A 122 -4.74 -12.41 8.71
CA LEU A 122 -3.36 -12.30 9.18
C LEU A 122 -2.96 -13.50 10.06
N PRO A 123 -1.69 -13.92 10.05
CA PRO A 123 -1.15 -14.83 11.07
C PRO A 123 -1.40 -14.32 12.49
N ALA A 124 -1.44 -15.23 13.46
CA ALA A 124 -1.65 -14.86 14.85
C ALA A 124 -0.55 -13.89 15.34
N PRO A 125 -0.85 -12.99 16.30
CA PRO A 125 0.15 -12.08 16.86
C PRO A 125 1.38 -12.82 17.39
N GLY A 126 2.59 -12.34 17.05
CA GLY A 126 3.88 -12.90 17.47
C GLY A 126 4.17 -14.31 16.95
N SER A 127 3.45 -14.79 15.94
CA SER A 127 3.59 -16.17 15.46
C SER A 127 4.68 -16.37 14.42
N VAL A 128 5.12 -15.31 13.72
CA VAL A 128 6.09 -15.42 12.62
C VAL A 128 7.30 -14.52 12.82
N SER A 129 8.45 -14.91 12.24
CA SER A 129 9.66 -14.07 12.21
C SER A 129 10.15 -13.96 10.76
N GLY A 130 10.43 -12.74 10.29
CA GLY A 130 10.85 -12.52 8.91
C GLY A 130 10.41 -11.18 8.36
N LEU A 131 9.98 -11.14 7.11
CA LEU A 131 9.50 -9.96 6.39
C LEU A 131 7.98 -10.02 6.21
N LEU A 132 7.27 -8.98 6.67
CA LEU A 132 5.92 -8.70 6.28
C LEU A 132 5.95 -7.55 5.26
N PHE A 133 5.29 -7.72 4.14
CA PHE A 133 5.22 -6.72 3.08
C PHE A 133 3.77 -6.47 2.68
N ALA A 134 3.36 -5.20 2.63
CA ALA A 134 2.07 -4.76 2.16
C ALA A 134 2.28 -3.75 1.03
N ASN A 135 2.03 -4.18 -0.21
CA ASN A 135 2.19 -3.33 -1.39
C ASN A 135 0.83 -2.84 -1.86
N GLU A 136 0.62 -1.53 -1.84
CA GLU A 136 -0.63 -0.92 -2.29
C GLU A 136 -1.85 -1.63 -1.65
N TRP A 137 -1.83 -1.68 -0.32
CA TRP A 137 -2.86 -2.33 0.49
C TRP A 137 -3.60 -1.36 1.41
N LEU A 138 -2.87 -0.41 2.03
CA LEU A 138 -3.47 0.52 2.99
C LEU A 138 -4.38 1.53 2.30
N ASP A 139 -4.09 1.90 1.06
CA ASP A 139 -4.91 2.79 0.23
C ASP A 139 -6.33 2.25 0.00
N ASN A 140 -6.48 0.92 -0.06
CA ASN A 140 -7.77 0.24 -0.19
C ASN A 140 -8.43 -0.13 1.14
N VAL A 141 -7.80 0.11 2.30
CA VAL A 141 -8.48 0.00 3.59
C VAL A 141 -9.50 1.13 3.71
N PRO A 142 -10.81 0.81 3.83
CA PRO A 142 -11.86 1.80 3.79
C PRO A 142 -11.81 2.81 4.93
N VAL A 143 -12.00 4.09 4.60
CA VAL A 143 -11.94 5.22 5.53
C VAL A 143 -13.17 6.09 5.43
N GLU A 144 -13.48 6.83 6.50
CA GLU A 144 -14.47 7.89 6.44
C GLU A 144 -13.88 9.13 5.76
N VAL A 145 -14.70 9.82 4.98
CA VAL A 145 -14.40 11.12 4.40
C VAL A 145 -15.15 12.19 5.17
N VAL A 146 -14.48 13.29 5.42
CA VAL A 146 -15.04 14.47 6.06
C VAL A 146 -14.84 15.70 5.20
N GLU A 147 -15.74 16.66 5.34
CA GLU A 147 -15.66 17.96 4.68
C GLU A 147 -16.11 19.05 5.65
N THR A 148 -15.42 20.19 5.62
CA THR A 148 -15.80 21.35 6.43
C THR A 148 -17.02 22.06 5.83
N ASP A 149 -18.06 22.31 6.66
CA ASP A 149 -19.20 23.10 6.28
C ASP A 149 -18.87 24.62 6.19
N ASP A 150 -19.89 25.45 5.93
CA ASP A 150 -19.73 26.90 5.79
C ASP A 150 -19.24 27.58 7.07
N ASP A 151 -19.44 26.96 8.23
CA ASP A 151 -18.94 27.41 9.53
C ASP A 151 -17.55 26.84 9.86
N GLY A 152 -16.95 26.03 8.95
CA GLY A 152 -15.66 25.38 9.12
C GLY A 152 -15.71 24.15 10.05
N VAL A 153 -16.89 23.62 10.34
CA VAL A 153 -17.06 22.42 11.18
C VAL A 153 -16.88 21.17 10.31
N PRO A 154 -15.95 20.26 10.65
CA PRO A 154 -15.80 18.99 9.93
C PRO A 154 -17.07 18.12 10.09
N ARG A 155 -17.69 17.74 8.97
CA ARG A 155 -18.85 16.85 8.91
C ARG A 155 -18.51 15.60 8.12
N ARG A 156 -19.12 14.47 8.48
CA ARG A 156 -19.03 13.24 7.70
C ARG A 156 -19.65 13.46 6.33
N VAL A 157 -18.99 13.01 5.29
CA VAL A 157 -19.55 12.98 3.94
C VAL A 157 -20.33 11.67 3.80
N LEU A 158 -21.63 11.78 3.61
CA LEU A 158 -22.50 10.66 3.30
C LEU A 158 -22.63 10.50 1.79
N VAL A 159 -22.66 9.26 1.33
CA VAL A 159 -22.73 8.91 -0.08
C VAL A 159 -23.84 7.89 -0.36
N ARG A 160 -24.42 7.96 -1.56
CA ARG A 160 -25.32 6.95 -2.13
C ARG A 160 -24.60 6.07 -3.13
N ALA A 161 -25.26 4.98 -3.52
CA ALA A 161 -24.74 4.03 -4.50
C ALA A 161 -24.47 4.65 -5.88
N ASP A 162 -25.08 5.78 -6.23
CA ASP A 162 -24.83 6.53 -7.46
C ASP A 162 -23.67 7.54 -7.35
N GLY A 163 -22.98 7.59 -6.18
CA GLY A 163 -21.92 8.53 -5.90
C GLY A 163 -22.39 9.94 -5.55
N THR A 164 -23.70 10.17 -5.36
CA THR A 164 -24.21 11.46 -4.85
C THR A 164 -23.80 11.62 -3.40
N GLU A 165 -23.27 12.79 -3.03
CA GLU A 165 -22.79 13.11 -1.69
C GLU A 165 -23.63 14.19 -1.02
N ARG A 166 -23.62 14.19 0.31
CA ARG A 166 -24.09 15.28 1.18
C ARG A 166 -23.32 15.31 2.49
N LEU A 167 -23.33 16.46 3.16
CA LEU A 167 -22.85 16.55 4.53
C LEU A 167 -23.84 15.91 5.51
N GLY A 168 -23.28 15.18 6.46
CA GLY A 168 -23.99 14.55 7.58
C GLY A 168 -23.70 15.26 8.90
N GLU A 169 -23.69 14.47 9.97
CA GLU A 169 -23.42 14.97 11.32
C GLU A 169 -21.96 15.44 11.48
N PRO A 170 -21.70 16.38 12.40
CA PRO A 170 -20.35 16.75 12.79
C PRO A 170 -19.55 15.52 13.22
N VAL A 171 -18.24 15.56 12.94
CA VAL A 171 -17.33 14.50 13.37
C VAL A 171 -17.05 14.64 14.87
N ASP A 172 -17.14 13.54 15.59
CA ASP A 172 -16.96 13.49 17.04
C ASP A 172 -16.01 12.35 17.47
N GLY A 173 -15.78 12.22 18.78
CA GLY A 173 -15.07 11.11 19.40
C GLY A 173 -13.66 10.90 18.85
N ALA A 174 -13.28 9.65 18.68
CA ALA A 174 -11.93 9.23 18.25
C ALA A 174 -11.57 9.72 16.85
N ASP A 175 -12.56 9.88 15.95
CA ASP A 175 -12.34 10.38 14.60
C ASP A 175 -12.02 11.89 14.62
N ALA A 176 -12.71 12.68 15.44
CA ALA A 176 -12.38 14.10 15.63
C ALA A 176 -11.00 14.27 16.27
N GLU A 177 -10.63 13.40 17.21
CA GLU A 177 -9.30 13.41 17.81
C GLU A 177 -8.21 13.08 16.80
N TRP A 178 -8.44 12.09 15.95
CA TRP A 178 -7.53 11.73 14.86
C TRP A 178 -7.32 12.91 13.90
N LEU A 179 -8.40 13.57 13.48
CA LEU A 179 -8.33 14.76 12.61
C LEU A 179 -7.51 15.89 13.26
N ARG A 180 -7.77 16.22 14.52
CA ARG A 180 -7.01 17.26 15.25
C ARG A 180 -5.53 16.93 15.36
N ARG A 181 -5.19 15.65 15.50
CA ARG A 181 -3.81 15.21 15.61
C ARG A 181 -3.07 15.17 14.27
N TRP A 182 -3.72 14.66 13.23
CA TRP A 182 -3.04 14.29 12.00
C TRP A 182 -3.40 15.15 10.79
N TRP A 183 -4.59 15.71 10.76
CA TRP A 183 -5.09 16.52 9.66
C TRP A 183 -5.31 17.96 10.12
N THR A 184 -4.24 18.68 10.38
CA THR A 184 -4.30 20.12 10.64
C THR A 184 -4.13 20.80 9.30
N PRO A 185 -5.18 21.44 8.74
CA PRO A 185 -4.98 22.28 7.57
C PRO A 185 -3.99 23.38 7.92
N PRO A 186 -3.21 23.90 6.96
CA PRO A 186 -2.51 25.14 7.15
C PRO A 186 -3.56 26.25 7.30
N LEU A 187 -4.06 26.43 8.53
CA LEU A 187 -4.86 27.58 8.88
C LEU A 187 -3.94 28.78 8.72
N ALA A 188 -4.31 29.70 7.83
CA ALA A 188 -3.69 31.02 7.84
C ALA A 188 -3.84 31.59 9.25
N PRO A 189 -2.77 32.06 9.90
CA PRO A 189 -2.79 32.42 11.32
C PRO A 189 -3.70 33.58 11.69
N ASP A 190 -4.38 34.21 10.74
CA ASP A 190 -5.09 35.47 10.93
C ASP A 190 -6.60 35.44 10.65
N THR A 191 -7.20 34.30 10.41
CA THR A 191 -8.66 34.27 10.29
C THR A 191 -9.30 34.04 11.64
N THR A 192 -9.63 35.11 12.30
CA THR A 192 -10.53 35.15 13.45
C THR A 192 -11.87 34.50 13.07
N GLY A 193 -12.06 33.25 13.44
CA GLY A 193 -13.36 32.66 13.65
C GLY A 193 -14.07 32.00 12.47
N GLY A 194 -13.37 31.30 11.57
CA GLY A 194 -14.07 30.44 10.60
C GLY A 194 -13.06 29.56 9.86
N GLY A 195 -13.15 28.25 9.98
CA GLY A 195 -12.40 27.34 9.11
C GLY A 195 -12.80 27.58 7.65
N SER A 196 -11.90 27.31 6.70
CA SER A 196 -12.23 27.41 5.28
C SER A 196 -13.25 26.31 4.93
N PRO A 197 -14.40 26.64 4.28
CA PRO A 197 -15.36 25.66 3.85
C PRO A 197 -14.81 24.78 2.72
N GLY A 198 -15.33 23.56 2.61
CA GLY A 198 -15.01 22.64 1.52
C GLY A 198 -13.65 21.94 1.63
N LEU A 199 -12.92 22.09 2.75
CA LEU A 199 -11.72 21.29 3.00
C LEU A 199 -12.11 19.84 3.28
N ARG A 200 -11.44 18.89 2.63
CA ARG A 200 -11.73 17.45 2.76
C ARG A 200 -10.55 16.70 3.35
N ALA A 201 -10.86 15.64 4.09
CA ALA A 201 -9.88 14.74 4.66
C ALA A 201 -10.42 13.30 4.71
N GLU A 202 -9.52 12.35 4.58
CA GLU A 202 -9.76 10.93 4.84
C GLU A 202 -9.29 10.61 6.28
N ILE A 203 -10.20 10.06 7.11
CA ILE A 203 -9.86 9.67 8.49
C ILE A 203 -9.10 8.35 8.49
N GLY A 204 -7.77 8.39 8.57
CA GLY A 204 -6.89 7.24 8.44
C GLY A 204 -6.90 6.25 9.60
N ARG A 205 -7.61 6.52 10.70
CA ARG A 205 -7.62 5.65 11.88
C ARG A 205 -7.83 4.14 11.58
N PRO A 206 -8.72 3.71 10.66
CA PRO A 206 -8.83 2.31 10.28
C PRO A 206 -7.56 1.73 9.67
N ARG A 207 -6.79 2.54 8.93
CA ARG A 207 -5.51 2.18 8.31
C ARG A 207 -4.43 2.02 9.37
N ASP A 208 -4.36 2.95 10.34
CA ASP A 208 -3.46 2.88 11.49
C ASP A 208 -3.70 1.57 12.28
N GLU A 209 -4.96 1.23 12.53
CA GLU A 209 -5.36 0.00 13.21
C GLU A 209 -5.04 -1.26 12.40
N ALA A 210 -5.25 -1.23 11.08
CA ALA A 210 -4.95 -2.33 10.17
C ALA A 210 -3.43 -2.58 10.10
N TRP A 211 -2.63 -1.52 9.94
CA TRP A 211 -1.18 -1.62 9.95
C TRP A 211 -0.64 -2.14 11.29
N ALA A 212 -1.10 -1.57 12.39
CA ALA A 212 -0.69 -2.03 13.71
C ALA A 212 -1.05 -3.51 13.97
N ARG A 213 -2.16 -4.02 13.41
CA ARG A 213 -2.49 -5.45 13.47
C ARG A 213 -1.52 -6.29 12.63
N ALA A 214 -1.17 -5.82 11.43
CA ALA A 214 -0.22 -6.50 10.55
C ALA A 214 1.16 -6.61 11.22
N VAL A 215 1.69 -5.51 11.74
CA VAL A 215 2.99 -5.48 12.45
C VAL A 215 3.01 -6.44 13.65
N ARG A 216 1.91 -6.52 14.40
CA ARG A 216 1.82 -7.43 15.57
C ARG A 216 1.91 -8.91 15.22
N THR A 217 1.76 -9.33 13.97
CA THR A 217 1.98 -10.73 13.59
C THR A 217 3.42 -11.16 13.71
N LEU A 218 4.34 -10.20 13.58
CA LEU A 218 5.76 -10.44 13.71
C LEU A 218 6.16 -10.60 15.19
N ARG A 219 6.92 -11.65 15.47
CA ARG A 219 7.70 -11.80 16.70
C ARG A 219 9.02 -11.06 16.60
N ALA A 220 9.67 -11.14 15.43
CA ALA A 220 10.91 -10.44 15.09
C ALA A 220 11.01 -10.29 13.58
N GLY A 221 11.61 -9.20 13.11
CA GLY A 221 11.83 -8.97 11.68
C GLY A 221 11.52 -7.55 11.26
N LEU A 222 11.00 -7.39 10.05
CA LEU A 222 10.67 -6.10 9.46
C LEU A 222 9.28 -6.15 8.84
N ALA A 223 8.43 -5.17 9.15
CA ALA A 223 7.21 -4.91 8.41
C ALA A 223 7.43 -3.72 7.47
N VAL A 224 6.94 -3.82 6.23
CA VAL A 224 7.03 -2.76 5.22
C VAL A 224 5.66 -2.55 4.60
N ALA A 225 5.19 -1.29 4.57
CA ALA A 225 4.09 -0.87 3.72
C ALA A 225 4.63 0.06 2.62
N ALA A 226 4.25 -0.19 1.38
CA ALA A 226 4.58 0.64 0.22
C ALA A 226 3.28 1.13 -0.41
N ASP A 227 3.04 2.45 -0.41
CA ASP A 227 1.73 2.97 -0.78
C ASP A 227 1.78 4.41 -1.28
N TYR A 228 0.72 4.87 -1.96
CA TYR A 228 0.48 6.28 -2.22
C TYR A 228 0.36 7.02 -0.89
N ALA A 229 1.18 8.06 -0.69
CA ALA A 229 1.30 8.61 0.63
C ALA A 229 1.36 10.13 0.66
N HIS A 230 0.99 10.68 1.80
CA HIS A 230 1.28 12.05 2.18
C HIS A 230 1.63 12.11 3.67
N GLU A 231 2.31 13.16 4.07
CA GLU A 231 2.69 13.42 5.45
C GLU A 231 2.05 14.72 5.96
N ARG A 232 2.11 14.96 7.27
CA ARG A 232 1.47 16.10 7.95
C ARG A 232 1.79 17.45 7.33
N GLY A 233 3.02 17.64 6.81
CA GLY A 233 3.44 18.89 6.17
C GLY A 233 2.90 19.10 4.75
N ASP A 234 2.29 18.06 4.16
CA ASP A 234 1.87 18.02 2.75
C ASP A 234 0.48 17.38 2.60
N ARG A 235 -0.42 17.60 3.56
CA ARG A 235 -1.80 17.11 3.50
C ARG A 235 -2.56 17.76 2.35
N PRO A 236 -3.21 16.98 1.49
CA PRO A 236 -4.10 17.50 0.46
C PRO A 236 -5.28 18.25 1.07
N LEU A 237 -5.54 19.49 0.62
CA LEU A 237 -6.61 20.32 1.18
C LEU A 237 -8.01 19.81 0.84
N PHE A 238 -8.15 19.11 -0.28
CA PHE A 238 -9.46 18.66 -0.80
C PHE A 238 -9.61 17.14 -0.80
N GLY A 239 -8.77 16.44 -0.01
CA GLY A 239 -8.74 14.99 0.03
C GLY A 239 -8.13 14.36 -1.22
N THR A 240 -8.10 13.04 -1.24
CA THR A 240 -7.49 12.23 -2.31
C THR A 240 -8.39 11.09 -2.76
N LEU A 241 -9.61 10.95 -2.18
CA LEU A 241 -10.50 9.87 -2.53
C LEU A 241 -10.85 9.92 -4.03
N THR A 242 -10.54 8.87 -4.74
CA THR A 242 -10.79 8.74 -6.18
C THR A 242 -11.21 7.33 -6.55
N GLY A 243 -11.65 7.15 -7.78
CA GLY A 243 -11.93 5.84 -8.37
C GLY A 243 -11.01 5.57 -9.56
N PHE A 244 -10.75 4.28 -9.81
CA PHE A 244 -10.06 3.87 -11.03
C PHE A 244 -10.83 2.79 -11.77
N ARG A 245 -10.92 2.95 -13.10
CA ARG A 245 -11.54 1.99 -14.00
C ARG A 245 -10.77 1.94 -15.33
N ASP A 246 -10.37 0.74 -15.74
CA ASP A 246 -9.63 0.51 -16.99
C ASP A 246 -8.38 1.42 -17.13
N GLY A 247 -7.63 1.59 -16.05
CA GLY A 247 -6.41 2.39 -16.01
C GLY A 247 -6.63 3.91 -16.03
N ARG A 248 -7.85 4.37 -15.81
CA ARG A 248 -8.19 5.81 -15.81
C ARG A 248 -8.81 6.20 -14.48
N GLU A 249 -8.40 7.36 -14.01
CA GLU A 249 -9.04 8.01 -12.89
C GLU A 249 -10.49 8.40 -13.24
N VAL A 250 -11.43 8.10 -12.35
CA VAL A 250 -12.85 8.41 -12.48
C VAL A 250 -13.39 8.91 -11.14
N ARG A 251 -14.55 9.58 -11.18
CA ARG A 251 -15.25 9.89 -9.94
C ARG A 251 -15.56 8.59 -9.18
N PRO A 252 -15.30 8.49 -7.88
CA PRO A 252 -15.59 7.30 -7.11
C PRO A 252 -17.11 7.09 -7.03
N VAL A 253 -17.57 5.90 -7.40
CA VAL A 253 -18.97 5.47 -7.30
C VAL A 253 -18.99 4.12 -6.57
N PRO A 254 -19.66 4.02 -5.39
CA PRO A 254 -19.56 2.82 -4.57
C PRO A 254 -20.54 1.72 -5.01
N ASP A 255 -20.52 1.38 -6.29
CA ASP A 255 -21.35 0.36 -6.94
C ASP A 255 -20.58 -0.91 -7.34
N GLY A 256 -19.28 -0.97 -7.02
CA GLY A 256 -18.38 -2.07 -7.41
C GLY A 256 -17.86 -1.99 -8.84
N SER A 257 -18.15 -0.92 -9.59
CA SER A 257 -17.70 -0.76 -10.99
C SER A 257 -16.28 -0.20 -11.13
N CYS A 258 -15.73 0.39 -10.08
CA CYS A 258 -14.36 0.94 -10.03
C CYS A 258 -13.68 0.54 -8.73
N ASP A 259 -12.35 0.55 -8.76
CA ASP A 259 -11.57 0.58 -7.54
C ASP A 259 -11.74 1.93 -6.87
N ILE A 260 -11.86 1.95 -5.55
CA ILE A 260 -11.97 3.18 -4.76
C ILE A 260 -10.78 3.23 -3.82
N THR A 261 -9.97 4.25 -3.96
CA THR A 261 -8.72 4.42 -3.23
C THR A 261 -8.57 5.86 -2.72
N ALA A 262 -7.70 6.03 -1.74
CA ALA A 262 -7.25 7.34 -1.25
C ALA A 262 -5.83 7.22 -0.70
N HIS A 263 -5.03 8.27 -0.82
CA HIS A 263 -3.67 8.28 -0.30
C HIS A 263 -3.61 8.04 1.22
N VAL A 264 -2.52 7.46 1.66
CA VAL A 264 -2.31 7.05 3.05
C VAL A 264 -1.54 8.10 3.83
N ALA A 265 -2.04 8.45 5.02
CA ALA A 265 -1.31 9.26 6.00
C ALA A 265 -0.24 8.39 6.69
N LEU A 266 0.89 8.10 6.02
CA LEU A 266 1.88 7.14 6.52
C LEU A 266 2.49 7.52 7.86
N ASP A 267 2.62 8.81 8.15
CA ASP A 267 3.08 9.28 9.44
C ASP A 267 2.11 8.98 10.59
N ALA A 268 0.81 8.83 10.30
CA ALA A 268 -0.18 8.41 11.29
C ALA A 268 -0.12 6.89 11.56
N CYS A 269 0.19 6.10 10.54
CA CYS A 269 0.39 4.66 10.67
C CYS A 269 1.68 4.30 11.42
N ALA A 270 2.69 5.19 11.37
CA ALA A 270 4.04 4.91 11.85
C ALA A 270 4.13 4.71 13.37
N GLY A 271 4.70 3.59 13.79
CA GLY A 271 5.11 3.38 15.18
C GLY A 271 6.35 4.21 15.56
N PRO A 272 6.72 4.22 16.85
CA PRO A 272 7.80 5.07 17.35
C PRO A 272 9.19 4.75 16.79
N SER A 273 9.41 3.54 16.30
CA SER A 273 10.68 3.09 15.72
C SER A 273 10.64 3.02 14.20
N ALA A 274 9.57 3.50 13.58
CA ALA A 274 9.39 3.40 12.14
C ALA A 274 10.29 4.37 11.38
N GLU A 275 10.79 3.90 10.24
CA GLU A 275 11.50 4.69 9.25
C GLU A 275 10.60 4.93 8.05
N ARG A 276 10.70 6.09 7.42
CA ARG A 276 9.97 6.42 6.20
C ARG A 276 10.93 6.84 5.10
N LEU A 277 10.73 6.25 3.93
CA LEU A 277 11.53 6.52 2.74
C LEU A 277 10.60 6.71 1.53
N THR A 278 11.10 7.31 0.47
CA THR A 278 10.45 7.17 -0.83
C THR A 278 10.77 5.81 -1.44
N GLN A 279 9.89 5.26 -2.28
CA GLN A 279 10.18 4.03 -3.03
C GLN A 279 11.47 4.14 -3.83
N ARG A 280 11.73 5.31 -4.42
CA ARG A 280 13.00 5.59 -5.10
C ARG A 280 14.19 5.34 -4.18
N ALA A 281 14.18 5.91 -2.97
CA ALA A 281 15.29 5.76 -2.02
C ALA A 281 15.45 4.30 -1.58
N ALA A 282 14.34 3.63 -1.26
CA ALA A 282 14.32 2.23 -0.86
C ALA A 282 14.87 1.30 -1.97
N LEU A 283 14.38 1.47 -3.21
CA LEU A 283 14.83 0.66 -4.34
C LEU A 283 16.30 0.91 -4.69
N HIS A 284 16.79 2.15 -4.62
CA HIS A 284 18.22 2.43 -4.79
C HIS A 284 19.08 1.74 -3.72
N ALA A 285 18.65 1.77 -2.45
CA ALA A 285 19.32 1.06 -1.36
C ALA A 285 19.34 -0.47 -1.57
N LEU A 286 18.36 -0.99 -2.31
CA LEU A 286 18.26 -2.41 -2.68
C LEU A 286 18.92 -2.75 -4.03
N GLY A 287 19.64 -1.80 -4.66
CA GLY A 287 20.41 -2.02 -5.86
C GLY A 287 19.65 -1.86 -7.18
N VAL A 288 18.43 -1.34 -7.15
CA VAL A 288 17.68 -1.02 -8.37
C VAL A 288 18.07 0.38 -8.80
N ASP A 289 18.90 0.48 -9.84
CA ASP A 289 19.27 1.74 -10.45
C ASP A 289 18.97 1.75 -11.96
N GLY A 290 18.58 2.91 -12.48
CA GLY A 290 18.25 3.11 -13.88
C GLY A 290 19.46 3.38 -14.77
N ARG A 291 20.67 2.96 -14.37
CA ARG A 291 21.90 3.21 -15.14
C ARG A 291 21.85 2.53 -16.48
N ARG A 292 22.10 3.29 -17.53
CA ARG A 292 22.18 2.73 -18.87
C ARG A 292 23.42 1.81 -19.00
N PRO A 293 23.26 0.65 -19.67
CA PRO A 293 24.41 -0.21 -19.93
C PRO A 293 25.43 0.51 -20.82
N PRO A 294 26.72 0.20 -20.68
CA PRO A 294 27.78 0.81 -21.50
C PRO A 294 27.62 0.39 -22.97
N LEU A 295 27.83 1.34 -23.90
CA LEU A 295 27.71 1.07 -25.33
C LEU A 295 28.65 -0.05 -25.84
N THR A 296 29.75 -0.30 -25.14
CA THR A 296 30.66 -1.41 -25.45
C THR A 296 29.95 -2.77 -25.36
N LEU A 297 28.95 -2.91 -24.48
CA LEU A 297 28.14 -4.13 -24.40
C LEU A 297 27.35 -4.37 -25.68
N ALA A 298 26.88 -3.31 -26.37
CA ALA A 298 26.17 -3.43 -27.63
C ALA A 298 27.00 -4.05 -28.75
N ALA A 299 28.34 -3.85 -28.68
CA ALA A 299 29.28 -4.44 -29.66
C ALA A 299 29.65 -5.89 -29.30
N THR A 300 29.72 -6.24 -28.02
CA THR A 300 30.18 -7.56 -27.56
C THR A 300 29.02 -8.55 -27.32
N ASP A 301 27.86 -8.08 -26.82
CA ASP A 301 26.63 -8.85 -26.62
C ASP A 301 25.42 -7.96 -26.92
N PRO A 302 25.00 -7.83 -28.17
CA PRO A 302 23.84 -7.01 -28.57
C PRO A 302 22.54 -7.41 -27.85
N SER A 303 22.31 -8.72 -27.68
CA SER A 303 21.12 -9.22 -27.00
C SER A 303 21.13 -8.87 -25.50
N GLY A 304 22.29 -9.01 -24.86
CA GLY A 304 22.51 -8.59 -23.47
C GLY A 304 22.33 -7.08 -23.28
N TYR A 305 22.81 -6.28 -24.24
CA TYR A 305 22.61 -4.83 -24.22
C TYR A 305 21.13 -4.46 -24.27
N VAL A 306 20.33 -5.07 -25.16
CA VAL A 306 18.89 -4.81 -25.27
C VAL A 306 18.16 -5.21 -23.98
N ARG A 307 18.49 -6.37 -23.39
CA ARG A 307 17.91 -6.78 -22.09
C ARG A 307 18.28 -5.81 -20.97
N ALA A 308 19.53 -5.41 -20.87
CA ALA A 308 20.02 -4.46 -19.87
C ALA A 308 19.38 -3.07 -20.04
N LEU A 309 19.19 -2.61 -21.29
CA LEU A 309 18.53 -1.35 -21.58
C LEU A 309 17.04 -1.39 -21.17
N GLY A 310 16.34 -2.51 -21.43
CA GLY A 310 14.96 -2.74 -20.97
C GLY A 310 14.87 -2.71 -19.44
N ALA A 311 15.81 -3.40 -18.74
CA ALA A 311 15.87 -3.38 -17.29
C ALA A 311 16.13 -1.95 -16.74
N ALA A 312 17.00 -1.18 -17.36
CA ALA A 312 17.26 0.22 -16.99
C ALA A 312 16.01 1.09 -17.19
N GLY A 313 15.23 0.85 -18.24
CA GLY A 313 13.94 1.53 -18.47
C GLY A 313 12.91 1.21 -17.37
N SER A 314 12.76 -0.07 -17.01
CA SER A 314 11.89 -0.49 -15.92
C SER A 314 12.33 0.06 -14.56
N ALA A 315 13.64 0.08 -14.29
CA ALA A 315 14.19 0.67 -13.08
C ALA A 315 13.89 2.18 -13.01
N ALA A 316 14.05 2.89 -14.15
CA ALA A 316 13.71 4.32 -14.22
C ALA A 316 12.23 4.57 -13.91
N GLU A 317 11.30 3.75 -14.44
CA GLU A 317 9.86 3.84 -14.14
C GLU A 317 9.56 3.59 -12.66
N LEU A 318 10.13 2.53 -12.07
CA LEU A 318 9.95 2.19 -10.65
C LEU A 318 10.50 3.26 -9.71
N THR A 319 11.47 4.05 -10.15
CA THR A 319 12.16 5.07 -9.36
C THR A 319 11.84 6.51 -9.79
N ASP A 320 10.88 6.71 -10.69
CA ASP A 320 10.44 8.05 -11.11
C ASP A 320 9.73 8.76 -9.95
N PRO A 321 10.26 9.88 -9.44
CA PRO A 321 9.67 10.59 -8.30
C PRO A 321 8.29 11.20 -8.60
N ALA A 322 7.95 11.41 -9.89
CA ALA A 322 6.63 11.88 -10.30
C ALA A 322 5.60 10.73 -10.47
N GLY A 323 6.05 9.49 -10.35
CA GLY A 323 5.24 8.28 -10.47
C GLY A 323 5.50 7.32 -9.30
N LEU A 324 5.75 6.06 -9.61
CA LEU A 324 5.93 4.98 -8.61
C LEU A 324 7.05 5.26 -7.61
N GLY A 325 8.13 5.92 -8.02
CA GLY A 325 9.24 6.26 -7.14
C GLY A 325 8.90 7.27 -6.04
N GLY A 326 7.76 7.97 -6.17
CA GLY A 326 7.22 8.88 -5.16
C GLY A 326 6.41 8.20 -4.05
N PHE A 327 6.08 6.90 -4.20
CA PHE A 327 5.36 6.17 -3.14
C PHE A 327 6.13 6.21 -1.82
N GLY A 328 5.41 6.24 -0.71
CA GLY A 328 6.00 6.14 0.61
C GLY A 328 6.23 4.68 1.00
N TRP A 329 7.42 4.41 1.54
CA TRP A 329 7.73 3.16 2.23
C TRP A 329 7.80 3.43 3.73
N LEU A 330 6.96 2.74 4.48
CA LEU A 330 6.97 2.71 5.94
C LEU A 330 7.62 1.42 6.39
N LEU A 331 8.74 1.51 7.10
CA LEU A 331 9.49 0.38 7.63
C LEU A 331 9.35 0.34 9.15
N GLU A 332 8.86 -0.77 9.67
CA GLU A 332 8.65 -0.97 11.10
C GLU A 332 9.45 -2.17 11.60
N PRO A 333 10.64 -1.97 12.21
CA PRO A 333 11.43 -3.05 12.77
C PRO A 333 10.77 -3.60 14.05
N VAL A 334 10.71 -4.94 14.15
CA VAL A 334 10.20 -5.66 15.31
C VAL A 334 11.33 -6.47 15.93
N GLY A 335 11.55 -6.34 17.22
CA GLY A 335 12.61 -7.03 17.94
C GLY A 335 14.00 -6.44 17.79
N GLY A 336 14.11 -5.27 17.15
CA GLY A 336 15.33 -4.44 17.10
C GLY A 336 16.42 -4.86 16.11
N ALA A 337 16.49 -6.12 15.69
CA ALA A 337 17.55 -6.62 14.81
C ALA A 337 17.52 -6.05 13.40
N CYS A 338 16.35 -5.62 12.94
CA CYS A 338 16.12 -5.15 11.56
C CYS A 338 16.07 -3.62 11.42
N ALA A 339 16.45 -2.87 12.44
CA ALA A 339 16.53 -1.40 12.35
C ALA A 339 17.64 -0.96 11.37
N GLY A 340 17.37 0.06 10.56
CA GLY A 340 18.35 0.65 9.66
C GLY A 340 18.76 -0.20 8.44
N LEU A 341 18.03 -1.27 8.10
CA LEU A 341 18.39 -2.17 6.99
C LEU A 341 18.40 -1.47 5.61
N LEU A 342 17.66 -0.37 5.46
CA LEU A 342 17.68 0.50 4.27
C LEU A 342 18.30 1.87 4.54
N GLY A 343 18.77 2.13 5.76
CA GLY A 343 19.51 3.33 6.09
C GLY A 343 20.74 3.45 5.17
N ALA A 344 21.14 4.68 4.83
CA ALA A 344 22.30 4.93 3.99
C ALA A 344 23.52 4.18 4.53
N GLY A 345 23.80 3.02 3.95
CA GLY A 345 25.07 2.38 4.09
C GLY A 345 26.10 3.40 3.65
N GLY A 346 27.06 3.70 4.52
CA GLY A 346 28.08 4.69 4.31
C GLY A 346 28.73 4.52 2.93
N ALA A 347 28.95 5.65 2.34
CA ALA A 347 29.64 5.83 1.08
C ALA A 347 30.96 5.09 1.05
#